data_8ee111b2db55e753dbdd11707b77834b
#
_entry.id   8ee111b2db55e753dbdd11707b77834b
#
_cell.length_a   1.000
_cell.length_b   1.000
_cell.length_c   1.000
_cell.angle_alpha   90.00
_cell.angle_beta   90.00
_cell.angle_gamma   90.00
#
_symmetry.space_group_name_H-M   'P 1'
#
loop_
_entity.id
_entity.type
_entity.pdbx_description
1 polymer ?
#
loop_
_entity_poly.entity_id
_entity_poly.type
_entity_poly.pdbx_seq_one_letter_code
_entity_poly.pdbx_strand_id
1 'polypeptide(L)'
;MARCRGSDLGRGLADGPDKLTYEDVVLEALCVGWIDSTVNGFDDLSFLQLLSPRKKGSVWSAPNKARVERLVAEGRMQPSGQAVIDAAIADGSWTILDPVEAMIEPDDLAQAIDAAGLRAAWDAWSPSRRKQTLYRLVLAKTAPTRAKRIVEAIDELRGA
;
A
#
# COMPACT_ATOMS: atom_id res chain seq x y z
N MET A 1 17.92 -2.53 25.15
CA MET A 1 18.23 -3.36 23.96
C MET A 1 17.19 -4.46 23.85
N ALA A 2 16.09 -4.21 23.14
CA ALA A 2 15.07 -5.22 22.88
C ALA A 2 15.52 -6.04 21.65
N ARG A 3 15.64 -7.35 21.82
CA ARG A 3 15.92 -8.28 20.71
C ARG A 3 14.60 -8.60 20.03
N CYS A 4 14.34 -7.98 18.87
CA CYS A 4 13.29 -8.44 17.96
C CYS A 4 13.71 -9.78 17.36
N ARG A 5 13.08 -10.87 17.79
CA ARG A 5 13.08 -12.15 17.05
C ARG A 5 11.90 -12.11 16.09
N GLY A 6 12.12 -12.60 14.87
CA GLY A 6 11.17 -12.52 13.77
C GLY A 6 9.73 -12.93 14.14
N SER A 7 8.76 -12.21 13.60
CA SER A 7 7.32 -12.29 13.82
C SER A 7 6.86 -11.90 15.24
N ASP A 8 6.99 -10.63 15.61
CA ASP A 8 6.30 -10.12 16.80
C ASP A 8 4.85 -9.73 16.47
N LEU A 9 3.94 -10.48 17.08
CA LEU A 9 2.51 -10.14 17.11
C LEU A 9 2.32 -9.04 18.17
N GLY A 10 2.21 -7.79 17.74
CA GLY A 10 1.85 -6.68 18.62
C GLY A 10 0.40 -6.79 19.07
N ARG A 11 0.15 -6.79 20.37
CA ARG A 11 -1.18 -6.76 20.97
C ARG A 11 -1.57 -5.31 21.25
N GLY A 12 -2.53 -4.76 20.48
CA GLY A 12 -3.15 -3.47 20.78
C GLY A 12 -4.27 -3.66 21.80
N LEU A 13 -4.26 -2.89 22.89
CA LEU A 13 -5.32 -2.89 23.91
C LEU A 13 -6.27 -1.71 23.67
N ALA A 14 -7.58 -1.93 23.80
CA ALA A 14 -8.59 -0.91 23.67
C ALA A 14 -8.84 -0.16 25.01
N ASP A 15 -8.69 1.14 25.09
CA ASP A 15 -8.92 2.11 26.20
C ASP A 15 -8.02 2.06 27.45
N GLY A 16 -7.03 2.96 27.50
CA GLY A 16 -6.16 3.23 28.65
C GLY A 16 -4.98 4.11 28.27
N PRO A 17 -4.28 4.79 29.20
CA PRO A 17 -3.15 5.65 28.92
C PRO A 17 -1.92 4.92 28.36
N ASP A 18 -1.88 3.59 28.46
CA ASP A 18 -0.78 2.73 28.00
C ASP A 18 -1.11 1.97 26.70
N LYS A 19 -2.06 2.49 25.91
CA LYS A 19 -2.47 1.85 24.65
C LYS A 19 -1.50 2.14 23.53
N LEU A 20 -1.10 1.06 22.83
CA LEU A 20 -0.58 1.14 21.48
C LEU A 20 -1.73 1.22 20.49
N THR A 21 -1.85 2.34 19.80
CA THR A 21 -2.77 2.46 18.67
C THR A 21 -2.21 1.77 17.43
N TYR A 22 -3.08 1.48 16.46
CA TYR A 22 -2.63 0.99 15.14
C TYR A 22 -1.57 1.92 14.54
N GLU A 23 -1.76 3.24 14.65
CA GLU A 23 -0.84 4.23 14.11
C GLU A 23 0.53 4.18 14.79
N ASP A 24 0.57 4.03 16.13
CA ASP A 24 1.84 3.91 16.86
C ASP A 24 2.64 2.69 16.40
N VAL A 25 1.96 1.54 16.24
CA VAL A 25 2.58 0.29 15.77
C VAL A 25 3.14 0.46 14.35
N VAL A 26 2.40 1.10 13.45
CA VAL A 26 2.86 1.35 12.07
C VAL A 26 4.05 2.30 12.05
N LEU A 27 4.03 3.37 12.84
CA LEU A 27 5.14 4.32 12.93
C LEU A 27 6.42 3.65 13.43
N GLU A 28 6.34 2.86 14.52
CA GLU A 28 7.51 2.14 15.05
C GLU A 28 8.03 1.09 14.06
N ALA A 29 7.15 0.37 13.37
CA ALA A 29 7.55 -0.56 12.32
C ALA A 29 8.29 0.16 11.17
N LEU A 30 7.78 1.29 10.70
CA LEU A 30 8.40 2.08 9.64
C LEU A 30 9.77 2.65 10.06
N CYS A 31 9.93 3.05 11.33
CA CYS A 31 11.22 3.54 11.84
C CYS A 31 12.38 2.57 11.57
N VAL A 32 12.12 1.27 11.60
CA VAL A 32 13.12 0.21 11.41
C VAL A 32 13.05 -0.49 10.06
N GLY A 33 12.19 -0.01 9.14
CA GLY A 33 12.04 -0.56 7.79
C GLY A 33 11.12 -1.78 7.71
N TRP A 34 10.19 -1.92 8.65
CA TRP A 34 9.16 -2.97 8.65
C TRP A 34 7.83 -2.45 8.11
N ILE A 35 6.91 -3.34 7.84
CA ILE A 35 5.54 -3.04 7.41
C ILE A 35 4.55 -3.95 8.13
N ASP A 36 3.37 -3.40 8.38
CA ASP A 36 2.21 -4.18 8.76
C ASP A 36 1.61 -4.92 7.55
N SER A 37 0.93 -6.02 7.82
CA SER A 37 0.23 -6.77 6.78
C SER A 37 -1.19 -7.12 7.21
N THR A 38 -1.36 -8.10 8.07
CA THR A 38 -2.68 -8.59 8.47
C THR A 38 -3.03 -8.10 9.86
N VAL A 39 -4.25 -7.57 9.99
CA VAL A 39 -4.87 -7.23 11.27
C VAL A 39 -6.02 -8.19 11.50
N ASN A 40 -6.00 -8.93 12.60
CA ASN A 40 -7.06 -9.84 13.01
C ASN A 40 -7.62 -9.39 14.37
N GLY A 41 -8.93 -9.39 14.53
CA GLY A 41 -9.55 -9.27 15.84
C GLY A 41 -9.11 -10.44 16.73
N PHE A 42 -8.76 -10.14 17.96
CA PHE A 42 -8.43 -11.17 18.96
C PHE A 42 -9.54 -11.33 19.99
N ASP A 43 -10.03 -10.23 20.51
CA ASP A 43 -11.20 -10.13 21.37
C ASP A 43 -11.89 -8.76 21.16
N ASP A 44 -12.92 -8.45 21.94
CA ASP A 44 -13.69 -7.19 21.83
C ASP A 44 -12.85 -5.93 22.10
N LEU A 45 -11.68 -6.10 22.70
CA LEU A 45 -10.81 -5.01 23.17
C LEU A 45 -9.42 -5.01 22.53
N SER A 46 -9.08 -6.04 21.74
CA SER A 46 -7.71 -6.19 21.20
C SER A 46 -7.69 -6.79 19.80
N PHE A 47 -6.60 -6.49 19.09
CA PHE A 47 -6.31 -7.03 17.77
C PHE A 47 -4.86 -7.55 17.69
N LEU A 48 -4.64 -8.46 16.76
CA LEU A 48 -3.31 -8.95 16.40
C LEU A 48 -2.91 -8.32 15.08
N GLN A 49 -1.73 -7.72 15.04
CA GLN A 49 -1.17 -7.12 13.84
C GLN A 49 0.16 -7.81 13.49
N LEU A 50 0.23 -8.33 12.27
CA LEU A 50 1.45 -8.98 11.80
C LEU A 50 2.38 -7.90 11.22
N LEU A 51 3.59 -7.84 11.77
CA LEU A 51 4.67 -6.98 11.29
C LEU A 51 5.75 -7.84 10.64
N SER A 52 6.35 -7.35 9.56
CA SER A 52 7.44 -8.02 8.87
C SER A 52 8.42 -7.02 8.25
N PRO A 53 9.71 -7.38 8.10
CA PRO A 53 10.64 -6.56 7.34
C PRO A 53 10.13 -6.33 5.91
N ARG A 54 10.25 -5.12 5.41
CA ARG A 54 9.92 -4.81 4.01
C ARG A 54 10.85 -5.56 3.08
N LYS A 55 10.26 -6.21 2.09
CA LYS A 55 11.01 -6.89 1.03
C LYS A 55 11.45 -5.88 -0.02
N LYS A 56 12.60 -6.13 -0.67
CA LYS A 56 13.03 -5.36 -1.84
C LYS A 56 11.92 -5.32 -2.91
N GLY A 57 11.70 -4.15 -3.49
CA GLY A 57 10.64 -3.94 -4.48
C GLY A 57 9.22 -3.87 -3.90
N SER A 58 9.07 -3.80 -2.57
CA SER A 58 7.77 -3.52 -1.94
C SER A 58 7.33 -2.10 -2.26
N VAL A 59 6.12 -1.95 -2.76
CA VAL A 59 5.56 -0.64 -3.12
C VAL A 59 5.19 0.20 -1.89
N TRP A 60 5.17 1.52 -2.05
CA TRP A 60 4.91 2.49 -1.00
C TRP A 60 3.63 3.27 -1.27
N SER A 61 2.66 3.16 -0.37
CA SER A 61 1.42 3.94 -0.44
C SER A 61 1.64 5.37 0.05
N ALA A 62 0.83 6.31 -0.41
CA ALA A 62 0.91 7.72 0.02
C ALA A 62 0.83 7.89 1.55
N PRO A 63 -0.06 7.19 2.30
CA PRO A 63 -0.06 7.27 3.76
C PRO A 63 1.26 6.85 4.40
N ASN A 64 1.91 5.78 3.88
CA ASN A 64 3.19 5.34 4.44
C ASN A 64 4.34 6.28 4.09
N LYS A 65 4.32 6.93 2.92
CA LYS A 65 5.29 7.98 2.57
C LYS A 65 5.14 9.19 3.51
N ALA A 66 3.91 9.65 3.76
CA ALA A 66 3.67 10.75 4.69
C ALA A 66 4.15 10.43 6.12
N ARG A 67 3.96 9.18 6.57
CA ARG A 67 4.50 8.73 7.86
C ARG A 67 6.03 8.75 7.88
N VAL A 68 6.68 8.30 6.82
CA VAL A 68 8.14 8.37 6.67
C VAL A 68 8.64 9.81 6.74
N GLU A 69 8.04 10.72 5.99
CA GLU A 69 8.38 12.14 6.00
C GLU A 69 8.28 12.73 7.42
N ARG A 70 7.20 12.40 8.13
CA ARG A 70 7.01 12.79 9.53
C ARG A 70 8.12 12.22 10.43
N LEU A 71 8.43 10.93 10.34
CA LEU A 71 9.45 10.25 11.15
C LEU A 71 10.85 10.83 10.91
N VAL A 72 11.17 11.19 9.67
CA VAL A 72 12.42 11.86 9.32
C VAL A 72 12.46 13.26 9.93
N ALA A 73 11.40 14.05 9.79
CA ALA A 73 11.29 15.39 10.34
C ALA A 73 11.39 15.41 11.88
N GLU A 74 10.85 14.39 12.55
CA GLU A 74 10.92 14.19 14.01
C GLU A 74 12.25 13.60 14.48
N GLY A 75 13.18 13.24 13.58
CA GLY A 75 14.46 12.60 13.92
C GLY A 75 14.32 11.18 14.49
N ARG A 76 13.19 10.52 14.26
CA ARG A 76 12.88 9.15 14.76
C ARG A 76 13.30 8.05 13.81
N MET A 77 13.53 8.36 12.53
CA MET A 77 13.92 7.36 11.54
C MET A 77 15.26 6.72 11.92
N GLN A 78 15.27 5.39 11.97
CA GLN A 78 16.48 4.63 12.28
C GLN A 78 17.30 4.37 11.01
N PRO A 79 18.62 4.14 11.12
CA PRO A 79 19.46 3.83 9.94
C PRO A 79 18.96 2.63 9.12
N SER A 80 18.40 1.61 9.76
CA SER A 80 17.80 0.44 9.08
C SER A 80 16.55 0.82 8.28
N GLY A 81 15.71 1.70 8.80
CA GLY A 81 14.53 2.22 8.09
C GLY A 81 14.93 3.08 6.90
N GLN A 82 15.91 3.98 7.10
CA GLN A 82 16.42 4.83 6.03
C GLN A 82 17.03 3.99 4.88
N ALA A 83 17.80 2.95 5.20
CA ALA A 83 18.37 2.07 4.18
C ALA A 83 17.30 1.38 3.31
N VAL A 84 16.14 1.01 3.89
CA VAL A 84 15.02 0.43 3.13
C VAL A 84 14.39 1.46 2.20
N ILE A 85 14.27 2.72 2.65
CA ILE A 85 13.76 3.83 1.84
C ILE A 85 14.70 4.12 0.68
N ASP A 86 16.00 4.23 0.95
CA ASP A 86 17.02 4.50 -0.07
C ASP A 86 17.03 3.40 -1.14
N ALA A 87 16.91 2.14 -0.73
CA ALA A 87 16.79 1.01 -1.65
C ALA A 87 15.51 1.08 -2.51
N ALA A 88 14.39 1.51 -1.93
CA ALA A 88 13.13 1.66 -2.66
C ALA A 88 13.18 2.82 -3.67
N ILE A 89 13.88 3.91 -3.34
CA ILE A 89 14.13 5.01 -4.27
C ILE A 89 15.03 4.53 -5.41
N ALA A 90 16.11 3.82 -5.09
CA ALA A 90 17.07 3.33 -6.08
C ALA A 90 16.47 2.30 -7.06
N ASP A 91 15.55 1.44 -6.60
CA ASP A 91 14.89 0.44 -7.47
C ASP A 91 13.55 0.92 -8.05
N GLY A 92 13.13 2.16 -7.78
CA GLY A 92 11.91 2.78 -8.27
C GLY A 92 10.63 2.36 -7.55
N SER A 93 10.67 1.42 -6.61
CA SER A 93 9.47 0.94 -5.90
C SER A 93 8.82 2.01 -5.01
N TRP A 94 9.59 3.06 -4.65
CA TRP A 94 9.07 4.22 -3.92
C TRP A 94 7.95 4.94 -4.67
N THR A 95 8.06 5.08 -6.00
CA THR A 95 7.14 5.90 -6.82
C THR A 95 6.13 5.10 -7.64
N ILE A 96 6.18 3.77 -7.60
CA ILE A 96 5.29 2.90 -8.40
C ILE A 96 3.81 3.24 -8.23
N LEU A 97 3.37 3.61 -7.03
CA LEU A 97 1.96 3.91 -6.74
C LEU A 97 1.58 5.38 -6.96
N ASP A 98 2.51 6.27 -7.27
CA ASP A 98 2.21 7.70 -7.42
C ASP A 98 1.18 7.98 -8.51
N PRO A 99 1.24 7.35 -9.71
CA PRO A 99 0.19 7.50 -10.71
C PRO A 99 -1.18 7.01 -10.23
N VAL A 100 -1.22 5.95 -9.41
CA VAL A 100 -2.47 5.42 -8.84
C VAL A 100 -3.06 6.38 -7.82
N GLU A 101 -2.22 6.96 -6.97
CA GLU A 101 -2.64 7.97 -5.98
C GLU A 101 -3.14 9.25 -6.66
N ALA A 102 -2.51 9.63 -7.76
CA ALA A 102 -2.93 10.76 -8.58
C ALA A 102 -4.11 10.44 -9.53
N MET A 103 -4.64 9.20 -9.49
CA MET A 103 -5.72 8.75 -10.37
C MET A 103 -5.40 8.89 -11.86
N ILE A 104 -4.13 8.78 -12.23
CA ILE A 104 -3.67 8.84 -13.63
C ILE A 104 -4.05 7.53 -14.31
N GLU A 105 -4.85 7.65 -15.34
CA GLU A 105 -5.28 6.53 -16.19
C GLU A 105 -4.17 6.22 -17.19
N PRO A 106 -3.65 4.97 -17.24
CA PRO A 106 -2.65 4.59 -18.23
C PRO A 106 -3.24 4.52 -19.65
N ASP A 107 -2.45 4.88 -20.65
CA ASP A 107 -2.88 4.97 -22.05
C ASP A 107 -3.48 3.67 -22.59
N ASP A 108 -2.93 2.52 -22.24
CA ASP A 108 -3.42 1.21 -22.67
C ASP A 108 -4.82 0.88 -22.08
N LEU A 109 -5.09 1.30 -20.84
CA LEU A 109 -6.42 1.20 -20.24
C LEU A 109 -7.39 2.18 -20.90
N ALA A 110 -6.98 3.44 -21.05
CA ALA A 110 -7.79 4.48 -21.66
C ALA A 110 -8.25 4.07 -23.07
N GLN A 111 -7.31 3.61 -23.91
CA GLN A 111 -7.60 3.12 -25.25
C GLN A 111 -8.57 1.92 -25.27
N ALA A 112 -8.39 0.99 -24.31
CA ALA A 112 -9.29 -0.17 -24.22
C ALA A 112 -10.73 0.23 -23.83
N ILE A 113 -10.87 1.16 -22.90
CA ILE A 113 -12.18 1.70 -22.45
C ILE A 113 -12.87 2.44 -23.61
N ASP A 114 -12.15 3.28 -24.33
CA ASP A 114 -12.69 4.06 -25.46
C ASP A 114 -13.06 3.16 -26.64
N ALA A 115 -12.21 2.18 -26.98
CA ALA A 115 -12.49 1.20 -28.01
C ALA A 115 -13.73 0.33 -27.70
N ALA A 116 -13.99 0.08 -26.42
CA ALA A 116 -15.18 -0.64 -25.97
C ALA A 116 -16.44 0.25 -25.87
N GLY A 117 -16.32 1.58 -26.00
CA GLY A 117 -17.42 2.52 -25.83
C GLY A 117 -17.89 2.67 -24.37
N LEU A 118 -17.02 2.41 -23.40
CA LEU A 118 -17.35 2.29 -21.98
C LEU A 118 -16.88 3.49 -21.13
N ARG A 119 -16.52 4.62 -21.75
CA ARG A 119 -16.02 5.82 -21.05
C ARG A 119 -17.01 6.30 -19.97
N ALA A 120 -18.28 6.42 -20.31
CA ALA A 120 -19.31 6.87 -19.36
C ALA A 120 -19.46 5.91 -18.17
N ALA A 121 -19.34 4.58 -18.40
CA ALA A 121 -19.38 3.59 -17.32
C ALA A 121 -18.15 3.69 -16.41
N TRP A 122 -16.96 3.91 -16.98
CA TRP A 122 -15.74 4.16 -16.22
C TRP A 122 -15.82 5.41 -15.35
N ASP A 123 -16.32 6.51 -15.91
CA ASP A 123 -16.44 7.79 -15.21
C ASP A 123 -17.50 7.73 -14.09
N ALA A 124 -18.50 6.86 -14.23
CA ALA A 124 -19.51 6.60 -13.20
C ALA A 124 -18.99 5.73 -12.03
N TRP A 125 -17.86 5.04 -12.18
CA TRP A 125 -17.30 4.28 -11.09
C TRP A 125 -16.82 5.20 -9.95
N SER A 126 -16.99 4.72 -8.71
CA SER A 126 -16.46 5.42 -7.55
C SER A 126 -14.94 5.58 -7.63
N PRO A 127 -14.36 6.64 -7.06
CA PRO A 127 -12.90 6.82 -7.00
C PRO A 127 -12.18 5.60 -6.42
N SER A 128 -12.74 4.94 -5.40
CA SER A 128 -12.17 3.73 -4.81
C SER A 128 -12.10 2.58 -5.80
N ARG A 129 -13.16 2.36 -6.60
CA ARG A 129 -13.18 1.28 -7.60
C ARG A 129 -12.18 1.55 -8.73
N ARG A 130 -12.12 2.78 -9.23
CA ARG A 130 -11.11 3.18 -10.22
C ARG A 130 -9.70 3.00 -9.67
N LYS A 131 -9.43 3.47 -8.45
CA LYS A 131 -8.13 3.33 -7.79
C LYS A 131 -7.72 1.85 -7.64
N GLN A 132 -8.64 0.97 -7.27
CA GLN A 132 -8.38 -0.46 -7.16
C GLN A 132 -7.99 -1.09 -8.51
N THR A 133 -8.65 -0.70 -9.58
CA THR A 133 -8.30 -1.14 -10.95
C THR A 133 -6.91 -0.66 -11.35
N LEU A 134 -6.61 0.64 -11.15
CA LEU A 134 -5.29 1.20 -11.43
C LEU A 134 -4.19 0.51 -10.61
N TYR A 135 -4.44 0.24 -9.34
CA TYR A 135 -3.53 -0.49 -8.46
C TYR A 135 -3.22 -1.91 -8.99
N ARG A 136 -4.25 -2.65 -9.40
CA ARG A 136 -4.09 -3.97 -10.01
C ARG A 136 -3.24 -3.90 -11.27
N LEU A 137 -3.42 -2.88 -12.12
CA LEU A 137 -2.67 -2.70 -13.36
C LEU A 137 -1.19 -2.37 -13.09
N VAL A 138 -0.92 -1.46 -12.19
CA VAL A 138 0.45 -1.04 -11.88
C VAL A 138 1.29 -2.16 -11.27
N LEU A 139 0.66 -3.08 -10.55
CA LEU A 139 1.31 -4.26 -9.97
C LEU A 139 1.45 -5.44 -10.96
N ALA A 140 1.06 -5.29 -12.22
CA ALA A 140 1.26 -6.32 -13.22
C ALA A 140 2.73 -6.35 -13.65
N LYS A 141 3.47 -7.39 -13.23
CA LYS A 141 4.90 -7.53 -13.52
C LYS A 141 5.21 -7.95 -14.95
N THR A 142 4.22 -8.48 -15.70
CA THR A 142 4.40 -8.95 -17.07
C THR A 142 3.32 -8.40 -17.99
N ALA A 143 3.66 -8.21 -19.27
CA ALA A 143 2.71 -7.74 -20.27
C ALA A 143 1.46 -8.64 -20.40
N PRO A 144 1.56 -9.99 -20.41
CA PRO A 144 0.37 -10.83 -20.43
C PRO A 144 -0.54 -10.66 -19.21
N THR A 145 0.04 -10.52 -18.00
CA THR A 145 -0.74 -10.26 -16.78
C THR A 145 -1.44 -8.90 -16.86
N ARG A 146 -0.76 -7.89 -17.39
CA ARG A 146 -1.32 -6.55 -17.55
C ARG A 146 -2.48 -6.58 -18.55
N ALA A 147 -2.29 -7.18 -19.72
CA ALA A 147 -3.34 -7.32 -20.73
C ALA A 147 -4.58 -8.06 -20.16
N LYS A 148 -4.37 -9.17 -19.45
CA LYS A 148 -5.46 -9.88 -18.77
C LYS A 148 -6.24 -8.97 -17.82
N ARG A 149 -5.56 -8.16 -17.00
CA ARG A 149 -6.21 -7.24 -16.05
C ARG A 149 -6.98 -6.13 -16.74
N ILE A 150 -6.54 -5.67 -17.92
CA ILE A 150 -7.31 -4.72 -18.73
C ILE A 150 -8.60 -5.38 -19.23
N VAL A 151 -8.53 -6.61 -19.77
CA VAL A 151 -9.73 -7.36 -20.20
C VAL A 151 -10.70 -7.53 -19.04
N GLU A 152 -10.22 -7.95 -17.88
CA GLU A 152 -11.05 -8.09 -16.67
C GLU A 152 -11.74 -6.76 -16.30
N ALA A 153 -11.04 -5.63 -16.39
CA ALA A 153 -11.61 -4.31 -16.11
C ALA A 153 -12.71 -3.93 -17.13
N ILE A 154 -12.52 -4.25 -18.42
CA ILE A 154 -13.53 -4.04 -19.46
C ILE A 154 -14.76 -4.92 -19.21
N ASP A 155 -14.58 -6.17 -18.81
CA ASP A 155 -15.69 -7.07 -18.52
C ASP A 155 -16.46 -6.63 -17.27
N GLU A 156 -15.76 -6.16 -16.24
CA GLU A 156 -16.38 -5.55 -15.05
C GLU A 156 -17.20 -4.28 -15.39
N LEU A 157 -16.73 -3.48 -16.37
CA LEU A 157 -17.46 -2.29 -16.85
C LEU A 157 -18.72 -2.64 -17.64
N ARG A 158 -18.72 -3.75 -18.38
CA ARG A 158 -19.90 -4.22 -19.14
C ARG A 158 -21.00 -4.78 -18.24
N GLY A 159 -20.63 -5.30 -17.08
CA GLY A 159 -21.57 -5.86 -16.11
C GLY A 159 -22.05 -4.88 -15.03
N ALA A 160 -21.70 -3.61 -15.14
CA ALA A 160 -21.97 -2.60 -14.10
C ALA A 160 -23.26 -1.82 -14.39
#